data_dbe097b114edb8b1f4e9f1fb8517a7af
#
_entry.id   dbe097b114edb8b1f4e9f1fb8517a7af
#
_cell.length_a   1.000
_cell.length_b   1.000
_cell.length_c   1.000
_cell.angle_alpha   90.00
_cell.angle_beta   90.00
_cell.angle_gamma   90.00
#
_symmetry.space_group_name_H-M   'P 1'
#
loop_
_entity.id
_entity.type
_entity.pdbx_description
1 polymer ?
#
loop_
_entity_poly.entity_id
_entity_poly.type
_entity_poly.pdbx_seq_one_letter_code
_entity_poly.pdbx_strand_id
1 'polypeptide(L)'
;PGGSVTAGMAIYDTMQLIPNDVVTVVTGMAASMGQFLLTAGTIGKRYATPNARILMHQPLGGIGGTASDIRTQAELILDMKKRLAEITAERTGKSLETILKDNDRDNWFNAEEGLEYGFFDHIATTAGKLPESKNA
;
A
#
# COMPACT_ATOMS: atom_id res chain seq x y z
N PRO A 1 -2.00 -3.52 -10.87
CA PRO A 1 -2.87 -4.54 -10.27
C PRO A 1 -2.28 -5.21 -9.02
N GLY A 2 -1.02 -5.01 -8.72
CA GLY A 2 -0.32 -5.69 -7.65
C GLY A 2 0.42 -6.93 -8.13
N GLY A 3 0.60 -7.91 -7.23
CA GLY A 3 1.34 -9.13 -7.54
C GLY A 3 1.95 -9.79 -6.32
N SER A 4 3.15 -10.33 -6.48
CA SER A 4 3.85 -11.06 -5.43
C SER A 4 4.11 -10.21 -4.18
N VAL A 5 3.64 -10.68 -3.03
CA VAL A 5 3.90 -10.03 -1.73
C VAL A 5 5.39 -10.03 -1.41
N THR A 6 6.07 -11.14 -1.65
CA THR A 6 7.52 -11.26 -1.40
C THR A 6 8.32 -10.26 -2.24
N ALA A 7 8.01 -10.14 -3.53
CA ALA A 7 8.65 -9.16 -4.40
C ALA A 7 8.33 -7.73 -3.97
N GLY A 8 7.09 -7.44 -3.61
CA GLY A 8 6.68 -6.13 -3.11
C GLY A 8 7.37 -5.76 -1.80
N MET A 9 7.54 -6.69 -0.88
CA MET A 9 8.28 -6.46 0.36
C MET A 9 9.77 -6.19 0.12
N ALA A 10 10.38 -6.86 -0.87
CA ALA A 10 11.76 -6.57 -1.26
C ALA A 10 11.92 -5.13 -1.78
N ILE A 11 10.97 -4.67 -2.58
CA ILE A 11 10.93 -3.28 -3.05
C ILE A 11 10.72 -2.32 -1.87
N TYR A 12 9.76 -2.61 -1.00
CA TYR A 12 9.49 -1.81 0.20
C TYR A 12 10.75 -1.65 1.07
N ASP A 13 11.40 -2.75 1.41
CA ASP A 13 12.61 -2.72 2.23
C ASP A 13 13.73 -1.91 1.57
N THR A 14 13.88 -2.03 0.26
CA THR A 14 14.85 -1.24 -0.51
C THR A 14 14.50 0.24 -0.47
N MET A 15 13.24 0.62 -0.62
CA MET A 15 12.78 2.01 -0.49
C MET A 15 13.13 2.61 0.87
N GLN A 16 13.03 1.80 1.95
CA GLN A 16 13.38 2.26 3.30
C GLN A 16 14.89 2.27 3.56
N LEU A 17 15.63 1.38 2.90
CA LEU A 17 17.08 1.21 3.12
C LEU A 17 17.90 2.34 2.51
N ILE A 18 17.54 2.82 1.34
CA ILE A 18 18.30 3.86 0.63
C ILE A 18 18.15 5.22 1.30
N PRO A 19 19.18 6.07 1.28
CA PRO A 19 19.13 7.41 1.90
C PRO A 19 18.28 8.41 1.12
N ASN A 20 17.96 8.12 -0.12
CA ASN A 20 17.20 9.01 -1.01
C ASN A 20 15.72 8.98 -0.67
N ASP A 21 15.03 10.11 -0.84
CA ASP A 21 13.58 10.14 -0.85
C ASP A 21 13.04 9.38 -2.04
N VAL A 22 11.94 8.68 -1.83
CA VAL A 22 11.25 7.93 -2.88
C VAL A 22 9.88 8.56 -3.11
N VAL A 23 9.72 9.18 -4.27
CA VAL A 23 8.44 9.70 -4.71
C VAL A 23 7.60 8.58 -5.30
N THR A 24 6.36 8.48 -4.88
CA THR A 24 5.40 7.54 -5.48
C THR A 24 4.24 8.30 -6.11
N VAL A 25 3.80 7.82 -7.26
CA VAL A 25 2.69 8.43 -8.01
C VAL A 25 1.78 7.33 -8.53
N VAL A 26 0.50 7.37 -8.16
CA VAL A 26 -0.48 6.51 -8.81
C VAL A 26 -1.09 7.21 -10.01
N THR A 27 -1.02 6.52 -11.15
CA THR A 27 -1.70 6.90 -12.40
C THR A 27 -2.62 5.75 -12.80
N GLY A 28 -3.89 6.05 -13.02
CA GLY A 28 -4.89 5.03 -13.32
C GLY A 28 -5.30 4.22 -12.11
N MET A 29 -4.51 3.21 -11.71
CA MET A 29 -4.87 2.33 -10.60
C MET A 29 -3.66 1.87 -9.80
N ALA A 30 -3.82 1.79 -8.49
CA ALA A 30 -2.92 1.08 -7.59
C ALA A 30 -3.74 0.11 -6.73
N ALA A 31 -3.53 -1.18 -6.94
CA ALA A 31 -4.27 -2.24 -6.27
C ALA A 31 -3.35 -3.19 -5.51
N SER A 32 -3.78 -3.69 -4.36
CA SER A 32 -3.05 -4.72 -3.61
C SER A 32 -1.61 -4.27 -3.28
N MET A 33 -0.59 -5.01 -3.72
CA MET A 33 0.81 -4.59 -3.54
C MET A 33 1.13 -3.26 -4.24
N GLY A 34 0.44 -2.89 -5.31
CA GLY A 34 0.55 -1.57 -5.93
C GLY A 34 0.10 -0.46 -4.99
N GLN A 35 -1.02 -0.64 -4.30
CA GLN A 35 -1.48 0.30 -3.26
C GLN A 35 -0.47 0.36 -2.10
N PHE A 36 0.03 -0.78 -1.66
CA PHE A 36 1.01 -0.85 -0.58
C PHE A 36 2.29 -0.06 -0.91
N LEU A 37 2.84 -0.23 -2.11
CA LEU A 37 4.04 0.48 -2.56
C LEU A 37 3.78 1.99 -2.76
N LEU A 38 2.60 2.37 -3.24
CA LEU A 38 2.19 3.78 -3.29
C LEU A 38 2.29 4.42 -1.89
N THR A 39 1.72 3.76 -0.91
CA THR A 39 1.66 4.23 0.48
C THR A 39 3.04 4.23 1.15
N ALA A 40 3.97 3.43 0.65
CA ALA A 40 5.33 3.27 1.17
C ALA A 40 6.30 4.37 0.77
N GLY A 41 5.93 5.27 -0.13
CA GLY A 41 6.76 6.42 -0.52
C GLY A 41 7.10 7.34 0.66
N THR A 42 8.06 8.21 0.45
CA THR A 42 8.44 9.22 1.45
C THR A 42 7.23 10.08 1.82
N ILE A 43 6.93 10.19 3.09
CA ILE A 43 5.79 10.98 3.59
C ILE A 43 5.91 12.42 3.10
N GLY A 44 4.84 12.95 2.53
CA GLY A 44 4.79 14.26 1.88
C GLY A 44 5.11 14.22 0.39
N LYS A 45 5.60 13.09 -0.12
CA LYS A 45 6.01 12.90 -1.53
C LYS A 45 5.28 11.76 -2.23
N ARG A 46 4.07 11.47 -1.79
CA ARG A 46 3.20 10.46 -2.38
C ARG A 46 2.05 11.17 -3.10
N TYR A 47 1.82 10.83 -4.36
CA TYR A 47 0.91 11.57 -5.24
C TYR A 47 -0.08 10.65 -5.93
N ALA A 48 -1.21 11.22 -6.33
CA ALA A 48 -2.18 10.59 -7.23
C ALA A 48 -2.61 11.55 -8.33
N THR A 49 -2.88 11.04 -9.51
CA THR A 49 -3.58 11.79 -10.55
C THR A 49 -5.08 11.83 -10.23
N PRO A 50 -5.83 12.85 -10.72
CA PRO A 50 -7.22 13.07 -10.29
C PRO A 50 -8.21 11.92 -10.51
N ASN A 51 -7.96 11.10 -11.52
CA ASN A 51 -8.84 9.98 -11.89
C ASN A 51 -8.30 8.61 -11.42
N ALA A 52 -7.26 8.60 -10.61
CA ALA A 52 -6.71 7.37 -10.07
C ALA A 52 -7.70 6.65 -9.16
N ARG A 53 -7.56 5.33 -9.11
CA ARG A 53 -8.33 4.45 -8.22
C ARG A 53 -7.37 3.64 -7.37
N ILE A 54 -7.73 3.46 -6.13
CA ILE A 54 -6.95 2.66 -5.18
C ILE A 54 -7.82 1.49 -4.73
N LEU A 55 -7.27 0.29 -4.77
CA LEU A 55 -7.91 -0.91 -4.22
C LEU A 55 -7.10 -1.44 -3.06
N MET A 56 -7.73 -1.48 -1.91
CA MET A 56 -7.21 -2.13 -0.73
C MET A 56 -7.87 -3.50 -0.58
N HIS A 57 -7.06 -4.55 -0.53
CA HIS A 57 -7.54 -5.90 -0.21
C HIS A 57 -6.43 -6.74 0.42
N GLN A 58 -6.84 -7.77 1.17
CA GLN A 58 -5.90 -8.66 1.83
C GLN A 58 -5.15 -9.56 0.83
N PRO A 59 -3.96 -10.06 1.20
CA PRO A 59 -3.24 -11.01 0.36
C PRO A 59 -4.07 -12.23 0.04
N LEU A 60 -4.03 -12.64 -1.23
CA LEU A 60 -4.60 -13.90 -1.70
C LEU A 60 -3.50 -14.95 -1.74
N GLY A 61 -3.79 -16.16 -1.26
CA GLY A 61 -2.86 -17.26 -1.28
C GLY A 61 -3.48 -18.52 -1.86
N GLY A 62 -2.75 -19.19 -2.75
CA GLY A 62 -3.02 -20.57 -3.11
C GLY A 62 -2.44 -21.48 -2.03
N ILE A 63 -3.24 -22.38 -1.48
CA ILE A 63 -2.80 -23.35 -0.44
C ILE A 63 -3.00 -24.76 -1.01
N GLY A 64 -1.94 -25.57 -0.93
CA GLY A 64 -1.98 -26.94 -1.40
C GLY A 64 -0.90 -27.81 -0.76
N GLY A 65 -1.00 -29.13 -0.94
CA GLY A 65 -0.07 -30.12 -0.39
C GLY A 65 -0.64 -30.93 0.77
N THR A 66 0.23 -31.45 1.64
CA THR A 66 -0.16 -32.19 2.83
C THR A 66 -0.84 -31.30 3.87
N ALA A 67 -1.49 -31.90 4.87
CA ALA A 67 -2.11 -31.13 5.97
C ALA A 67 -1.09 -30.28 6.73
N SER A 68 0.15 -30.76 6.89
CA SER A 68 1.24 -30.00 7.50
C SER A 68 1.68 -28.82 6.62
N ASP A 69 1.76 -29.01 5.30
CA ASP A 69 2.08 -27.96 4.35
C ASP A 69 1.02 -26.86 4.34
N ILE A 70 -0.26 -27.26 4.35
CA ILE A 70 -1.39 -26.33 4.42
C ILE A 70 -1.32 -25.47 5.67
N ARG A 71 -1.03 -26.06 6.83
CA ARG A 71 -0.88 -25.33 8.09
C ARG A 71 0.26 -24.30 8.00
N THR A 72 1.44 -24.72 7.54
CA THR A 72 2.61 -23.84 7.40
C THR A 72 2.33 -22.68 6.45
N GLN A 73 1.69 -22.95 5.31
CA GLN A 73 1.31 -21.91 4.34
C GLN A 73 0.29 -20.94 4.91
N ALA A 74 -0.71 -21.44 5.65
CA ALA A 74 -1.72 -20.59 6.28
C ALA A 74 -1.10 -19.66 7.33
N GLU A 75 -0.21 -20.17 8.17
CA GLU A 75 0.52 -19.36 9.16
C GLU A 75 1.34 -18.27 8.51
N LEU A 76 2.06 -18.57 7.42
CA LEU A 76 2.83 -17.60 6.65
C LEU A 76 1.94 -16.49 6.06
N ILE A 77 0.81 -16.85 5.47
CA ILE A 77 -0.14 -15.88 4.89
C ILE A 77 -0.68 -14.95 5.98
N LEU A 78 -1.05 -15.49 7.14
CA LEU A 78 -1.55 -14.70 8.26
C LEU A 78 -0.49 -13.75 8.80
N ASP A 79 0.76 -14.18 8.90
CA ASP A 79 1.88 -13.35 9.33
C ASP A 79 2.13 -12.21 8.35
N MET A 80 2.18 -12.51 7.04
CA MET A 80 2.32 -11.50 5.99
C MET A 80 1.16 -10.50 5.99
N LYS A 81 -0.07 -10.97 6.13
CA LYS A 81 -1.26 -10.11 6.23
C LYS A 81 -1.13 -9.14 7.39
N LYS A 82 -0.75 -9.62 8.55
CA LYS A 82 -0.57 -8.80 9.75
C LYS A 82 0.53 -7.75 9.52
N ARG A 83 1.67 -8.15 8.97
CA ARG A 83 2.80 -7.24 8.73
C ARG A 83 2.44 -6.14 7.73
N LEU A 84 1.80 -6.47 6.64
CA LEU A 84 1.32 -5.49 5.66
C LEU A 84 0.33 -4.50 6.29
N ALA A 85 -0.58 -5.00 7.12
CA ALA A 85 -1.56 -4.17 7.81
C ALA A 85 -0.90 -3.22 8.83
N GLU A 86 0.09 -3.68 9.58
CA GLU A 86 0.87 -2.84 10.51
C GLU A 86 1.58 -1.69 9.79
N ILE A 87 2.26 -1.98 8.69
CA ILE A 87 2.94 -0.96 7.89
C ILE A 87 1.92 0.03 7.30
N THR A 88 0.81 -0.46 6.77
CA THR A 88 -0.25 0.38 6.23
C THR A 88 -0.84 1.30 7.31
N ALA A 89 -1.04 0.80 8.51
CA ALA A 89 -1.50 1.58 9.66
C ALA A 89 -0.52 2.72 9.98
N GLU A 90 0.77 2.44 10.07
CA GLU A 90 1.80 3.46 10.29
C GLU A 90 1.78 4.54 9.20
N ARG A 91 1.68 4.11 7.94
CA ARG A 91 1.79 4.99 6.77
C ARG A 91 0.56 5.84 6.51
N THR A 92 -0.62 5.39 6.93
CA THR A 92 -1.89 6.11 6.76
C THR A 92 -2.30 6.90 8.00
N GLY A 93 -1.74 6.59 9.14
CA GLY A 93 -2.17 7.14 10.44
C GLY A 93 -3.45 6.49 10.99
N LYS A 94 -3.92 5.41 10.37
CA LYS A 94 -5.07 4.64 10.85
C LYS A 94 -4.63 3.62 11.91
N SER A 95 -5.58 3.18 12.74
CA SER A 95 -5.31 2.07 13.67
C SER A 95 -5.19 0.74 12.92
N LEU A 96 -4.44 -0.21 13.49
CA LEU A 96 -4.34 -1.55 12.94
C LEU A 96 -5.71 -2.22 12.81
N GLU A 97 -6.59 -2.03 13.80
CA GLU A 97 -7.95 -2.55 13.79
C GLU A 97 -8.75 -2.03 12.59
N THR A 98 -8.67 -0.72 12.31
CA THR A 98 -9.33 -0.12 11.15
C THR A 98 -8.80 -0.70 9.84
N ILE A 99 -7.47 -0.82 9.70
CA ILE A 99 -6.85 -1.40 8.49
C ILE A 99 -7.31 -2.84 8.28
N LEU A 100 -7.30 -3.66 9.30
CA LEU A 100 -7.73 -5.06 9.21
C LEU A 100 -9.20 -5.19 8.81
N LYS A 101 -10.06 -4.33 9.37
CA LYS A 101 -11.48 -4.28 9.03
C LYS A 101 -11.71 -3.86 7.59
N ASP A 102 -11.07 -2.76 7.17
CA ASP A 102 -11.26 -2.19 5.85
C ASP A 102 -10.63 -3.05 4.74
N ASN A 103 -9.67 -3.90 5.10
CA ASN A 103 -8.97 -4.81 4.21
C ASN A 103 -9.64 -6.20 4.08
N ASP A 104 -10.68 -6.47 4.85
CA ASP A 104 -11.34 -7.79 4.87
C ASP A 104 -12.02 -8.13 3.54
N ARG A 105 -12.50 -7.10 2.82
CA ARG A 105 -13.09 -7.20 1.50
C ARG A 105 -12.47 -6.16 0.57
N ASP A 106 -12.64 -6.36 -0.74
CA ASP A 106 -12.24 -5.36 -1.73
C ASP A 106 -12.84 -4.00 -1.40
N ASN A 107 -11.99 -3.02 -1.21
CA ASN A 107 -12.37 -1.68 -0.80
C ASN A 107 -11.75 -0.67 -1.78
N TRP A 108 -12.58 -0.06 -2.61
CA TRP A 108 -12.18 0.86 -3.65
C TRP A 108 -12.28 2.31 -3.17
N PHE A 109 -11.29 3.10 -3.55
CA PHE A 109 -11.20 4.53 -3.25
C PHE A 109 -10.97 5.31 -4.54
N ASN A 110 -11.66 6.45 -4.71
CA ASN A 110 -11.27 7.44 -5.69
C ASN A 110 -10.09 8.28 -5.16
N ALA A 111 -9.62 9.27 -5.94
CA ALA A 111 -8.46 10.05 -5.52
C ALA A 111 -8.70 10.84 -4.23
N GLU A 112 -9.84 11.49 -4.10
CA GLU A 112 -10.21 12.27 -2.90
C GLU A 112 -10.35 11.38 -1.67
N GLU A 113 -11.03 10.25 -1.79
CA GLU A 113 -11.18 9.26 -0.71
C GLU A 113 -9.84 8.66 -0.31
N GLY A 114 -8.97 8.37 -1.28
CA GLY A 114 -7.61 7.84 -1.03
C GLY A 114 -6.71 8.85 -0.32
N LEU A 115 -6.82 10.12 -0.67
CA LEU A 115 -6.13 11.21 0.02
C LEU A 115 -6.59 11.32 1.48
N GLU A 116 -7.88 11.32 1.72
CA GLU A 116 -8.47 11.38 3.06
C GLU A 116 -8.09 10.17 3.91
N TYR A 117 -8.05 9.00 3.29
CA TYR A 117 -7.64 7.76 3.97
C TYR A 117 -6.16 7.79 4.39
N GLY A 118 -5.32 8.49 3.65
CA GLY A 118 -3.90 8.63 3.93
C GLY A 118 -2.99 7.74 3.08
N PHE A 119 -3.48 7.18 1.98
CA PHE A 119 -2.64 6.39 1.07
C PHE A 119 -1.56 7.23 0.39
N PHE A 120 -1.82 8.51 0.20
CA PHE A 120 -0.90 9.47 -0.41
C PHE A 120 -1.17 10.88 0.12
N ASP A 121 -0.35 11.84 -0.27
CA ASP A 121 -0.30 13.16 0.35
C ASP A 121 -0.89 14.27 -0.52
N HIS A 122 -0.91 14.10 -1.86
CA HIS A 122 -1.33 15.14 -2.79
C HIS A 122 -2.02 14.57 -4.03
N ILE A 123 -3.01 15.31 -4.55
CA ILE A 123 -3.56 15.07 -5.88
C ILE A 123 -2.89 16.05 -6.84
N ALA A 124 -2.17 15.51 -7.84
CA ALA A 124 -1.42 16.28 -8.81
C ALA A 124 -2.24 16.48 -10.07
N THR A 125 -2.61 17.73 -10.37
CA THR A 125 -3.36 18.10 -11.57
C THR A 125 -2.47 18.61 -12.71
N THR A 126 -1.30 19.17 -12.38
CA THR A 126 -0.35 19.74 -13.33
C THR A 126 1.08 19.51 -12.86
N ALA A 127 1.94 18.99 -13.74
CA ALA A 127 3.31 18.62 -13.40
C ALA A 127 4.16 19.75 -12.81
N GLY A 128 4.04 20.96 -13.28
CA GLY A 128 4.80 22.11 -12.77
C GLY A 128 4.25 22.73 -11.47
N LYS A 129 3.20 22.16 -10.90
CA LYS A 129 2.53 22.69 -9.71
C LYS A 129 2.36 21.62 -8.63
N LEU A 130 3.31 20.70 -8.55
CA LEU A 130 3.31 19.75 -7.43
C LEU A 130 3.52 20.53 -6.14
N PRO A 131 2.70 20.33 -5.11
CA PRO A 131 2.92 20.96 -3.82
C PRO A 131 4.30 20.60 -3.30
N GLU A 132 5.04 21.59 -2.85
CA GLU A 132 6.31 21.33 -2.16
C GLU A 132 6.03 20.62 -0.85
N SER A 133 6.86 19.64 -0.50
CA SER A 133 6.74 18.99 0.79
C SER A 133 6.97 20.03 1.89
N LYS A 134 6.09 20.08 2.88
CA LYS A 134 6.21 20.99 4.03
C LYS A 134 7.44 20.70 4.89
N ASN A 135 8.22 19.67 4.56
CA ASN A 135 9.40 19.20 5.27
C ASN A 135 10.64 19.19 4.37
N ALA A 136 10.73 20.13 3.46
CA ALA A 136 11.98 20.36 2.75
C ALA A 136 12.97 21.08 3.67
#